data_f7e33f66e2d239cf5904a2c779664e8b
#
_entry.id   f7e33f66e2d239cf5904a2c779664e8b
#
_cell.length_a   1.000
_cell.length_b   1.000
_cell.length_c   1.000
_cell.angle_alpha   90.00
_cell.angle_beta   90.00
_cell.angle_gamma   90.00
#
_symmetry.space_group_name_H-M   'P 1'
#
loop_
_entity.id
_entity.type
_entity.pdbx_description
1 polymer ?
#
loop_
_entity_poly.entity_id
_entity_poly.type
_entity_poly.pdbx_seq_one_letter_code
_entity_poly.pdbx_strand_id
1 'polypeptide(L)'
;MPRSVNSVAKRARRKKIMKQAKGFFGRRKNVWTVAKNAVEKAMVYAYRDRKQNKRNFRSLWIQRINAGARLEGMSYSQFMGLVKKNGIELNRKVLADLAMNHPEAFKAVVKKVK
;
A
#
# COMPACT_ATOMS: atom_id res chain seq x y z
N MET A 1 43.90 -6.86 32.75
CA MET A 1 43.15 -7.11 31.54
C MET A 1 41.70 -6.71 31.75
N PRO A 2 41.14 -5.86 30.90
CA PRO A 2 39.72 -5.52 31.03
C PRO A 2 38.87 -6.72 30.72
N ARG A 3 37.88 -7.01 31.57
CA ARG A 3 36.90 -8.09 31.33
C ARG A 3 35.84 -7.67 30.33
N SER A 4 35.44 -8.57 29.44
CA SER A 4 34.31 -8.36 28.58
C SER A 4 33.01 -8.46 29.39
N VAL A 5 32.25 -7.36 29.46
CA VAL A 5 30.98 -7.30 30.16
C VAL A 5 29.84 -7.15 29.16
N ASN A 6 28.65 -7.68 29.52
CA ASN A 6 27.42 -7.62 28.72
C ASN A 6 27.53 -8.29 27.34
N SER A 7 28.42 -9.27 27.18
CA SER A 7 28.63 -9.95 25.89
C SER A 7 27.38 -10.74 25.43
N VAL A 8 26.65 -11.34 26.36
CA VAL A 8 25.42 -12.10 26.06
C VAL A 8 24.34 -11.17 25.50
N ALA A 9 24.08 -10.04 26.17
CA ALA A 9 23.10 -9.06 25.74
C ALA A 9 23.48 -8.42 24.38
N LYS A 10 24.76 -8.11 24.19
CA LYS A 10 25.31 -7.58 22.92
C LYS A 10 25.07 -8.57 21.76
N ARG A 11 25.36 -9.86 22.00
CA ARG A 11 25.17 -10.90 20.99
C ARG A 11 23.69 -11.11 20.67
N ALA A 12 22.81 -11.06 21.66
CA ALA A 12 21.37 -11.17 21.48
C ALA A 12 20.81 -10.03 20.62
N ARG A 13 21.22 -8.77 20.87
CA ARG A 13 20.83 -7.61 20.06
C ARG A 13 21.30 -7.76 18.61
N ARG A 14 22.55 -8.19 18.38
CA ARG A 14 23.05 -8.46 17.03
C ARG A 14 22.25 -9.54 16.32
N LYS A 15 21.99 -10.67 16.96
CA LYS A 15 21.19 -11.75 16.40
C LYS A 15 19.78 -11.30 15.99
N LYS A 16 19.15 -10.45 16.80
CA LYS A 16 17.82 -9.89 16.50
C LYS A 16 17.84 -9.11 15.18
N ILE A 17 18.81 -8.24 14.99
CA ILE A 17 18.94 -7.44 13.76
C ILE A 17 19.31 -8.31 12.57
N MET A 18 20.26 -9.24 12.75
CA MET A 18 20.66 -10.16 11.68
C MET A 18 19.52 -11.06 11.21
N LYS A 19 18.61 -11.44 12.12
CA LYS A 19 17.38 -12.16 11.77
C LYS A 19 16.46 -11.35 10.86
N GLN A 20 16.36 -10.05 11.09
CA GLN A 20 15.57 -9.14 10.23
C GLN A 20 16.22 -8.91 8.86
N ALA A 21 17.54 -9.08 8.75
CA ALA A 21 18.28 -8.93 7.50
C ALA A 21 18.25 -10.18 6.60
N LYS A 22 17.61 -11.27 7.03
CA LYS A 22 17.49 -12.49 6.23
C LYS A 22 16.86 -12.20 4.87
N GLY A 23 17.45 -12.75 3.82
CA GLY A 23 16.99 -12.58 2.44
C GLY A 23 17.53 -11.31 1.76
N PHE A 24 18.29 -10.48 2.44
CA PHE A 24 18.89 -9.28 1.84
C PHE A 24 20.03 -9.66 0.91
N PHE A 25 20.24 -8.85 -0.13
CA PHE A 25 21.21 -9.13 -1.16
C PHE A 25 22.66 -9.03 -0.66
N GLY A 26 23.49 -10.00 -1.03
CA GLY A 26 24.92 -10.00 -0.78
C GLY A 26 25.28 -9.91 0.70
N ARG A 27 26.20 -9.03 1.03
CA ARG A 27 26.69 -8.80 2.39
C ARG A 27 25.68 -8.15 3.33
N ARG A 28 24.60 -7.60 2.83
CA ARG A 28 23.54 -6.98 3.64
C ARG A 28 22.83 -7.95 4.57
N LYS A 29 22.93 -9.25 4.32
CA LYS A 29 22.31 -10.30 5.15
C LYS A 29 23.20 -10.85 6.25
N ASN A 30 24.53 -10.83 6.08
CA ASN A 30 25.47 -11.57 6.93
C ASN A 30 26.62 -10.74 7.52
N VAL A 31 26.87 -9.53 7.05
CA VAL A 31 27.88 -8.63 7.61
C VAL A 31 27.19 -7.63 8.54
N TRP A 32 27.57 -7.62 9.82
CA TRP A 32 26.91 -6.83 10.86
C TRP A 32 26.79 -5.34 10.53
N THR A 33 27.89 -4.69 10.16
CA THR A 33 27.89 -3.24 9.89
C THR A 33 26.97 -2.85 8.75
N VAL A 34 26.99 -3.63 7.67
CA VAL A 34 26.15 -3.42 6.49
C VAL A 34 24.69 -3.82 6.79
N ALA A 35 24.49 -4.97 7.44
CA ALA A 35 23.16 -5.46 7.78
C ALA A 35 22.41 -4.51 8.70
N LYS A 36 23.08 -3.94 9.71
CA LYS A 36 22.47 -2.95 10.61
C LYS A 36 21.93 -1.76 9.84
N ASN A 37 22.74 -1.14 9.00
CA ASN A 37 22.32 0.00 8.19
C ASN A 37 21.21 -0.35 7.21
N ALA A 38 21.29 -1.52 6.59
CA ALA A 38 20.25 -2.01 5.67
C ALA A 38 18.91 -2.22 6.37
N VAL A 39 18.89 -2.80 7.57
CA VAL A 39 17.68 -3.02 8.37
C VAL A 39 17.08 -1.69 8.83
N GLU A 40 17.88 -0.77 9.33
CA GLU A 40 17.41 0.57 9.71
C GLU A 40 16.75 1.30 8.54
N LYS A 41 17.37 1.24 7.36
CA LYS A 41 16.80 1.83 6.14
C LYS A 41 15.52 1.13 5.69
N ALA A 42 15.49 -0.19 5.80
CA ALA A 42 14.30 -0.98 5.49
C ALA A 42 13.10 -0.62 6.39
N MET A 43 13.34 -0.36 7.67
CA MET A 43 12.30 0.10 8.60
C MET A 43 11.75 1.48 8.23
N VAL A 44 12.62 2.40 7.84
CA VAL A 44 12.23 3.75 7.36
C VAL A 44 11.38 3.64 6.09
N TYR A 45 11.81 2.82 5.15
CA TYR A 45 11.04 2.57 3.93
C TYR A 45 9.69 1.91 4.21
N ALA A 46 9.64 0.95 5.12
CA ALA A 46 8.40 0.30 5.50
C ALA A 46 7.39 1.30 6.08
N TYR A 47 7.84 2.22 6.94
CA TYR A 47 6.99 3.28 7.49
C TYR A 47 6.45 4.20 6.40
N ARG A 48 7.33 4.68 5.52
CA ARG A 48 6.95 5.55 4.40
C ARG A 48 5.98 4.84 3.46
N ASP A 49 6.28 3.61 3.08
CA ASP A 49 5.54 2.88 2.06
C ASP A 49 4.18 2.39 2.57
N ARG A 50 4.01 2.16 3.87
CA ARG A 50 2.67 1.94 4.45
C ARG A 50 1.75 3.15 4.25
N LYS A 51 2.29 4.37 4.30
CA LYS A 51 1.53 5.60 4.00
C LYS A 51 1.28 5.74 2.51
N GLN A 52 2.28 5.45 1.67
CA GLN A 52 2.13 5.50 0.21
C GLN A 52 1.18 4.43 -0.33
N ASN A 53 1.11 3.27 0.30
CA ASN A 53 0.23 2.19 -0.11
C ASN A 53 -1.24 2.63 -0.20
N LYS A 54 -1.70 3.41 0.76
CA LYS A 54 -3.05 4.00 0.77
C LYS A 54 -3.29 4.91 -0.44
N ARG A 55 -2.30 5.74 -0.79
CA ARG A 55 -2.37 6.65 -1.95
C ARG A 55 -2.37 5.87 -3.27
N ASN A 56 -1.54 4.84 -3.37
CA ASN A 56 -1.43 4.00 -4.56
C ASN A 56 -2.73 3.23 -4.83
N PHE A 57 -3.34 2.64 -3.80
CA PHE A 57 -4.63 1.98 -3.94
C PHE A 57 -5.75 2.96 -4.32
N ARG A 58 -5.76 4.15 -3.75
CA ARG A 58 -6.73 5.17 -4.14
C ARG A 58 -6.58 5.56 -5.61
N SER A 59 -5.36 5.72 -6.09
CA SER A 59 -5.08 5.98 -7.50
C SER A 59 -5.58 4.85 -8.40
N LEU A 60 -5.34 3.60 -8.01
CA LEU A 60 -5.82 2.42 -8.72
C LEU A 60 -7.36 2.36 -8.79
N TRP A 61 -8.04 2.65 -7.68
CA TRP A 61 -9.52 2.70 -7.67
C TRP A 61 -10.06 3.78 -8.60
N ILE A 62 -9.44 4.94 -8.62
CA ILE A 62 -9.80 6.03 -9.53
C ILE A 62 -9.68 5.60 -11.00
N GLN A 63 -8.59 4.92 -11.36
CA GLN A 63 -8.38 4.39 -12.71
C GLN A 63 -9.47 3.38 -13.10
N ARG A 64 -9.81 2.46 -12.21
CA ARG A 64 -10.85 1.45 -12.44
C ARG A 64 -12.23 2.08 -12.62
N ILE A 65 -12.59 3.01 -11.74
CA ILE A 65 -13.87 3.75 -11.83
C ILE A 65 -13.91 4.57 -13.13
N ASN A 66 -12.82 5.23 -13.49
CA ASN A 66 -12.75 6.02 -14.73
C ASN A 66 -12.95 5.14 -15.95
N ALA A 67 -12.33 3.97 -16.00
CA ALA A 67 -12.52 3.02 -17.10
C ALA A 67 -13.98 2.57 -17.20
N GLY A 68 -14.62 2.19 -16.09
CA GLY A 68 -16.04 1.82 -16.05
C GLY A 68 -16.97 2.96 -16.45
N ALA A 69 -16.71 4.17 -15.97
CA ALA A 69 -17.49 5.36 -16.31
C ALA A 69 -17.39 5.72 -17.80
N ARG A 70 -16.20 5.59 -18.39
CA ARG A 70 -15.99 5.84 -19.83
C ARG A 70 -16.73 4.86 -20.72
N LEU A 71 -16.85 3.61 -20.31
CA LEU A 71 -17.69 2.63 -21.03
C LEU A 71 -19.17 3.06 -21.06
N GLU A 72 -19.62 3.82 -20.07
CA GLU A 72 -20.97 4.37 -19.98
C GLU A 72 -21.09 5.82 -20.53
N GLY A 73 -20.05 6.30 -21.19
CA GLY A 73 -20.04 7.59 -21.87
C GLY A 73 -19.81 8.82 -20.99
N MET A 74 -19.23 8.67 -19.80
CA MET A 74 -18.92 9.79 -18.93
C MET A 74 -17.49 9.74 -18.36
N SER A 75 -16.97 10.89 -17.95
CA SER A 75 -15.66 10.97 -17.27
C SER A 75 -15.79 10.64 -15.79
N TYR A 76 -14.64 10.32 -15.14
CA TYR A 76 -14.58 10.10 -13.71
C TYR A 76 -15.14 11.28 -12.90
N SER A 77 -14.78 12.50 -13.26
CA SER A 77 -15.21 13.70 -12.55
C SER A 77 -16.73 13.90 -12.63
N GLN A 78 -17.29 13.72 -13.82
CA GLN A 78 -18.74 13.78 -14.02
C GLN A 78 -19.46 12.71 -13.20
N PHE A 79 -19.01 11.48 -13.28
CA PHE A 79 -19.59 10.36 -12.51
C PHE A 79 -19.56 10.61 -11.00
N MET A 80 -18.39 10.98 -10.45
CA MET A 80 -18.25 11.26 -9.02
C MET A 80 -19.04 12.50 -8.57
N GLY A 81 -19.17 13.50 -9.43
CA GLY A 81 -20.04 14.65 -9.20
C GLY A 81 -21.50 14.25 -9.05
N LEU A 82 -21.99 13.42 -9.95
CA LEU A 82 -23.36 12.90 -9.93
C LEU A 82 -23.62 11.99 -8.72
N VAL A 83 -22.67 11.11 -8.40
CA VAL A 83 -22.76 10.24 -7.19
C VAL A 83 -22.94 11.07 -5.93
N LYS A 84 -22.15 12.15 -5.78
CA LYS A 84 -22.28 13.08 -4.65
C LYS A 84 -23.60 13.84 -4.67
N LYS A 85 -24.01 14.34 -5.83
CA LYS A 85 -25.25 15.10 -5.97
C LYS A 85 -26.48 14.25 -5.59
N ASN A 86 -26.46 12.97 -5.92
CA ASN A 86 -27.54 12.02 -5.60
C ASN A 86 -27.43 11.42 -4.20
N GLY A 87 -26.48 11.86 -3.38
CA GLY A 87 -26.31 11.41 -1.98
C GLY A 87 -25.94 9.93 -1.84
N ILE A 88 -25.32 9.33 -2.84
CA ILE A 88 -24.90 7.92 -2.79
C ILE A 88 -23.61 7.80 -2.00
N GLU A 89 -23.67 7.14 -0.84
CA GLU A 89 -22.55 6.95 0.09
C GLU A 89 -21.72 5.70 -0.22
N LEU A 90 -21.31 5.53 -1.47
CA LEU A 90 -20.38 4.48 -1.85
C LEU A 90 -18.96 5.03 -1.95
N ASN A 91 -18.03 4.37 -1.27
CA ASN A 91 -16.63 4.77 -1.33
C ASN A 91 -15.97 4.27 -2.64
N ARG A 92 -14.79 4.83 -2.94
CA ARG A 92 -14.06 4.51 -4.18
C ARG A 92 -13.64 3.06 -4.28
N LYS A 93 -13.36 2.42 -3.15
CA LYS A 93 -12.98 0.99 -3.11
C LYS A 93 -14.13 0.12 -3.61
N VAL A 94 -15.32 0.34 -3.09
CA VAL A 94 -16.53 -0.41 -3.49
C VAL A 94 -16.89 -0.13 -4.96
N LEU A 95 -16.88 1.15 -5.36
CA LEU A 95 -17.14 1.51 -6.76
C LEU A 95 -16.15 0.90 -7.74
N ALA A 96 -14.87 0.83 -7.37
CA ALA A 96 -13.83 0.20 -8.19
C ALA A 96 -14.02 -1.33 -8.28
N ASP A 97 -14.42 -1.96 -7.20
CA ASP A 97 -14.73 -3.38 -7.18
C ASP A 97 -15.96 -3.70 -8.06
N LEU A 98 -17.02 -2.91 -7.95
CA LEU A 98 -18.20 -3.04 -8.83
C LEU A 98 -17.82 -2.86 -10.30
N ALA A 99 -17.00 -1.88 -10.62
CA ALA A 99 -16.59 -1.62 -12.00
C ALA A 99 -15.78 -2.77 -12.61
N MET A 100 -15.00 -3.48 -11.81
CA MET A 100 -14.13 -4.56 -12.27
C MET A 100 -14.81 -5.94 -12.24
N ASN A 101 -15.43 -6.28 -11.12
CA ASN A 101 -15.95 -7.63 -10.87
C ASN A 101 -17.46 -7.76 -11.10
N HIS A 102 -18.21 -6.68 -11.01
CA HIS A 102 -19.67 -6.64 -11.12
C HIS A 102 -20.14 -5.52 -12.05
N PRO A 103 -19.84 -5.58 -13.36
CA PRO A 103 -20.12 -4.49 -14.30
C PRO A 103 -21.63 -4.18 -14.40
N GLU A 104 -22.49 -5.16 -14.25
CA GLU A 104 -23.95 -4.96 -14.25
C GLU A 104 -24.41 -4.09 -13.06
N ALA A 105 -23.87 -4.35 -11.87
CA ALA A 105 -24.15 -3.53 -10.69
C ALA A 105 -23.60 -2.11 -10.85
N PHE A 106 -22.44 -1.95 -11.45
CA PHE A 106 -21.88 -0.64 -11.75
C PHE A 106 -22.76 0.15 -12.75
N LYS A 107 -23.24 -0.50 -13.81
CA LYS A 107 -24.19 0.09 -14.76
C LYS A 107 -25.48 0.53 -14.08
N ALA A 108 -25.99 -0.26 -13.13
CA ALA A 108 -27.17 0.11 -12.35
C ALA A 108 -26.93 1.40 -11.53
N VAL A 109 -25.76 1.53 -10.93
CA VAL A 109 -25.37 2.77 -10.24
C VAL A 109 -25.30 3.94 -11.22
N VAL A 110 -24.67 3.76 -12.37
CA VAL A 110 -24.59 4.79 -13.42
C VAL A 110 -25.97 5.24 -13.89
N LYS A 111 -26.89 4.31 -14.14
CA LYS A 111 -28.28 4.62 -14.51
C LYS A 111 -29.02 5.41 -13.44
N LYS A 112 -28.77 5.10 -12.18
CA LYS A 112 -29.40 5.80 -11.05
C LYS A 112 -28.93 7.23 -10.88
N VAL A 113 -27.70 7.54 -11.28
CA VAL A 113 -27.10 8.88 -11.11
C VAL A 113 -27.24 9.76 -12.36
N LYS A 114 -27.56 9.18 -13.52
CA LYS A 114 -27.90 9.94 -14.75
C LYS A 114 -29.28 10.59 -14.62
#